data_0352ac1780f04c5d775438c530e6857e
#
_entry.id   0352ac1780f04c5d775438c530e6857e
#
_cell.length_a   1.000
_cell.length_b   1.000
_cell.length_c   1.000
_cell.angle_alpha   90.00
_cell.angle_beta   90.00
_cell.angle_gamma   90.00
#
_symmetry.space_group_name_H-M   'P 1'
#
loop_
_entity.id
_entity.type
_entity.pdbx_description
1 polymer ?
#
loop_
_entity_poly.entity_id
_entity_poly.type
_entity_poly.pdbx_seq_one_letter_code
_entity_poly.pdbx_strand_id
1 'polypeptide(L)'
;MTLEDYLRQDAERYADKVAVVCDGRQMTYRELYAAVCERAATMPKGEVIAFRNSQDIDFLITYFAIHLAGSIAAPLEKDTPEARFQQIAKDLRADNGADILYTTGTTGRSKGVIISHRAIIADAENLIEGQGFSHDLVFIINGPLNHIGSLSKIWPVILTGATLYILEGMKDLNAFFQALDYPAAKIATFFVPATIRMLLQFSGDRLAAYARKLDFIESGAAPLPRADMLRLCQLLPHTRLYNTYASTETGIIATYNYNDGRCLEGCLGRPMSHSRITIADDGLIACQGDTLMSGYADDSASEAPATILTSDVGYLDDEGMLHLVGRQNDTINVGGYKVAPTEVEAAAMSLPQVEDCICIAVSHPILGSALKLLVVMSEGANLDKREMARSLNTLLETYKVPQLYEQVKAVRRTYNGKIDRKYYQQQDKISL
;
A
#
# COMPACT_ATOMS: atom_id res chain seq x y z
N MET A 1 -19.58 7.74 -15.96
CA MET A 1 -20.03 6.43 -15.42
C MET A 1 -19.39 6.26 -14.06
N THR A 2 -20.11 5.70 -13.11
CA THR A 2 -19.61 5.38 -11.77
C THR A 2 -19.27 3.88 -11.68
N LEU A 3 -18.66 3.47 -10.58
CA LEU A 3 -18.28 2.06 -10.37
C LEU A 3 -19.53 1.13 -10.35
N GLU A 4 -20.67 1.61 -9.83
CA GLU A 4 -21.94 0.89 -9.78
C GLU A 4 -22.56 0.71 -11.17
N ASP A 5 -22.32 1.64 -12.08
CA ASP A 5 -22.76 1.50 -13.49
C ASP A 5 -22.04 0.34 -14.16
N TYR A 6 -20.73 0.17 -13.89
CA TYR A 6 -19.97 -0.98 -14.39
C TYR A 6 -20.47 -2.28 -13.75
N LEU A 7 -20.70 -2.32 -12.43
CA LEU A 7 -21.24 -3.51 -11.77
C LEU A 7 -22.61 -3.92 -12.37
N ARG A 8 -23.49 -2.94 -12.66
CA ARG A 8 -24.77 -3.20 -13.31
C ARG A 8 -24.58 -3.78 -14.71
N GLN A 9 -23.70 -3.19 -15.52
CA GLN A 9 -23.40 -3.69 -16.87
C GLN A 9 -22.83 -5.11 -16.84
N ASP A 10 -21.95 -5.41 -15.87
CA ASP A 10 -21.38 -6.74 -15.71
C ASP A 10 -22.43 -7.77 -15.26
N ALA A 11 -23.37 -7.37 -14.41
CA ALA A 11 -24.50 -8.21 -14.03
C ALA A 11 -25.43 -8.53 -15.21
N GLU A 12 -25.53 -7.63 -16.20
CA GLU A 12 -26.28 -7.88 -17.45
C GLU A 12 -25.47 -8.72 -18.44
N ARG A 13 -24.17 -8.39 -18.63
CA ARG A 13 -23.31 -8.97 -19.67
C ARG A 13 -22.68 -10.30 -19.27
N TYR A 14 -22.31 -10.44 -18.01
CA TYR A 14 -21.58 -11.58 -17.44
C TYR A 14 -22.34 -12.19 -16.26
N ALA A 15 -23.66 -12.25 -16.36
CA ALA A 15 -24.57 -12.59 -15.29
C ALA A 15 -24.16 -13.80 -14.43
N ASP A 16 -23.72 -14.88 -15.08
CA ASP A 16 -23.42 -16.16 -14.43
C ASP A 16 -21.92 -16.32 -14.10
N LYS A 17 -21.10 -15.31 -14.42
CA LYS A 17 -19.69 -15.31 -14.03
C LYS A 17 -19.54 -15.00 -12.54
N VAL A 18 -18.64 -15.72 -11.87
CA VAL A 18 -18.31 -15.45 -10.47
C VAL A 18 -17.65 -14.07 -10.35
N ALA A 19 -18.28 -13.17 -9.61
CA ALA A 19 -17.75 -11.85 -9.29
C ALA A 19 -16.84 -11.87 -8.06
N VAL A 20 -17.20 -12.66 -7.05
CA VAL A 20 -16.47 -12.72 -5.78
C VAL A 20 -16.51 -14.11 -5.16
N VAL A 21 -15.37 -14.46 -4.53
CA VAL A 21 -15.16 -15.66 -3.71
C VAL A 21 -14.65 -15.23 -2.33
N CYS A 22 -15.20 -15.80 -1.26
CA CYS A 22 -14.73 -15.60 0.11
C CYS A 22 -15.14 -16.79 0.99
N ASP A 23 -14.21 -17.39 1.72
CA ASP A 23 -14.44 -18.49 2.66
C ASP A 23 -15.29 -19.65 2.09
N GLY A 24 -14.97 -20.05 0.85
CA GLY A 24 -15.69 -21.11 0.14
C GLY A 24 -17.06 -20.72 -0.40
N ARG A 25 -17.56 -19.51 -0.11
CA ARG A 25 -18.76 -18.93 -0.72
C ARG A 25 -18.38 -18.17 -1.97
N GLN A 26 -19.27 -18.18 -2.95
CA GLN A 26 -19.12 -17.38 -4.16
C GLN A 26 -20.44 -16.74 -4.55
N MET A 27 -20.35 -15.59 -5.21
CA MET A 27 -21.51 -14.93 -5.84
C MET A 27 -21.16 -14.58 -7.28
N THR A 28 -22.11 -14.77 -8.16
CA THR A 28 -22.05 -14.30 -9.55
C THR A 28 -22.29 -12.79 -9.60
N TYR A 29 -21.98 -12.16 -10.74
CA TYR A 29 -22.27 -10.74 -10.94
C TYR A 29 -23.77 -10.43 -10.78
N ARG A 30 -24.66 -11.29 -11.28
CA ARG A 30 -26.11 -11.16 -11.10
C ARG A 30 -26.50 -11.18 -9.62
N GLU A 31 -26.00 -12.16 -8.87
CA GLU A 31 -26.32 -12.32 -7.45
C GLU A 31 -25.78 -11.16 -6.62
N LEU A 32 -24.53 -10.73 -6.89
CA LEU A 32 -23.93 -9.59 -6.22
C LEU A 32 -24.73 -8.31 -6.47
N TYR A 33 -25.05 -8.01 -7.74
CA TYR A 33 -25.82 -6.81 -8.07
C TYR A 33 -27.23 -6.84 -7.49
N ALA A 34 -27.91 -7.99 -7.49
CA ALA A 34 -29.23 -8.14 -6.86
C ALA A 34 -29.17 -7.86 -5.35
N ALA A 35 -28.18 -8.40 -4.64
CA ALA A 35 -27.98 -8.15 -3.21
C ALA A 35 -27.64 -6.68 -2.92
N VAL A 36 -26.84 -6.04 -3.78
CA VAL A 36 -26.55 -4.60 -3.72
C VAL A 36 -27.83 -3.77 -3.88
N CYS A 37 -28.67 -4.06 -4.87
CA CYS A 37 -29.94 -3.35 -5.08
C CYS A 37 -30.90 -3.51 -3.90
N GLU A 38 -31.03 -4.71 -3.35
CA GLU A 38 -31.87 -4.99 -2.18
C GLU A 38 -31.42 -4.16 -0.97
N ARG A 39 -30.12 -4.14 -0.69
CA ARG A 39 -29.54 -3.36 0.41
C ARG A 39 -29.66 -1.85 0.17
N ALA A 40 -29.40 -1.38 -1.05
CA ALA A 40 -29.50 0.04 -1.41
C ALA A 40 -30.91 0.61 -1.21
N ALA A 41 -31.94 -0.20 -1.42
CA ALA A 41 -33.33 0.22 -1.21
C ALA A 41 -33.64 0.64 0.24
N THR A 42 -32.84 0.20 1.20
CA THR A 42 -32.97 0.51 2.65
C THR A 42 -31.94 1.52 3.15
N MET A 43 -30.97 1.92 2.32
CA MET A 43 -29.92 2.87 2.70
C MET A 43 -30.42 4.31 2.75
N PRO A 44 -29.91 5.14 3.67
CA PRO A 44 -30.07 6.59 3.60
C PRO A 44 -29.52 7.14 2.29
N LYS A 45 -30.09 8.24 1.79
CA LYS A 45 -29.69 8.87 0.52
C LYS A 45 -29.03 10.22 0.75
N GLY A 46 -27.91 10.45 0.06
CA GLY A 46 -27.17 11.72 0.13
C GLY A 46 -26.48 11.95 1.47
N GLU A 47 -26.17 10.90 2.20
CA GLU A 47 -25.54 10.96 3.51
C GLU A 47 -24.14 10.32 3.49
N VAL A 48 -23.32 10.64 4.47
CA VAL A 48 -22.07 9.88 4.73
C VAL A 48 -22.41 8.73 5.64
N ILE A 49 -22.13 7.49 5.17
CA ILE A 49 -22.43 6.28 5.91
C ILE A 49 -21.14 5.61 6.37
N ALA A 50 -20.88 5.70 7.69
CA ALA A 50 -19.80 4.95 8.32
C ALA A 50 -20.21 3.49 8.54
N PHE A 51 -19.34 2.56 8.19
CA PHE A 51 -19.53 1.13 8.44
C PHE A 51 -18.21 0.43 8.76
N ARG A 52 -18.27 -0.73 9.41
CA ARG A 52 -17.09 -1.50 9.79
C ARG A 52 -16.65 -2.43 8.68
N ASN A 53 -15.35 -2.57 8.49
CA ASN A 53 -14.79 -3.58 7.60
C ASN A 53 -15.13 -4.99 8.11
N SER A 54 -15.90 -5.76 7.35
CA SER A 54 -16.18 -7.18 7.63
C SER A 54 -15.20 -8.14 6.94
N GLN A 55 -14.38 -7.64 6.02
CA GLN A 55 -13.39 -8.39 5.22
C GLN A 55 -14.00 -9.61 4.49
N ASP A 56 -15.21 -9.48 3.98
CA ASP A 56 -15.98 -10.52 3.31
C ASP A 56 -16.87 -9.97 2.17
N ILE A 57 -17.75 -10.80 1.63
CA ILE A 57 -18.71 -10.42 0.58
C ILE A 57 -19.67 -9.33 1.06
N ASP A 58 -20.01 -9.31 2.36
CA ASP A 58 -20.92 -8.31 2.91
C ASP A 58 -20.35 -6.90 2.87
N PHE A 59 -19.01 -6.76 2.98
CA PHE A 59 -18.34 -5.49 2.75
C PHE A 59 -18.65 -4.95 1.34
N LEU A 60 -18.51 -5.79 0.30
CA LEU A 60 -18.77 -5.36 -1.09
C LEU A 60 -20.23 -4.97 -1.28
N ILE A 61 -21.15 -5.77 -0.77
CA ILE A 61 -22.59 -5.48 -0.87
C ILE A 61 -22.91 -4.14 -0.20
N THR A 62 -22.35 -3.89 1.00
CA THR A 62 -22.57 -2.65 1.74
C THR A 62 -21.94 -1.45 1.02
N TYR A 63 -20.70 -1.58 0.56
CA TYR A 63 -19.94 -0.54 -0.14
C TYR A 63 -20.69 -0.08 -1.40
N PHE A 64 -21.05 -1.01 -2.28
CA PHE A 64 -21.79 -0.69 -3.50
C PHE A 64 -23.23 -0.22 -3.24
N ALA A 65 -23.89 -0.72 -2.20
CA ALA A 65 -25.24 -0.28 -1.85
C ALA A 65 -25.26 1.18 -1.38
N ILE A 66 -24.25 1.62 -0.63
CA ILE A 66 -24.07 3.01 -0.21
C ILE A 66 -23.93 3.90 -1.44
N HIS A 67 -23.04 3.55 -2.37
CA HIS A 67 -22.86 4.29 -3.61
C HIS A 67 -24.12 4.32 -4.47
N LEU A 68 -24.77 3.17 -4.66
CA LEU A 68 -26.00 3.06 -5.45
C LEU A 68 -27.15 3.88 -4.85
N ALA A 69 -27.17 4.08 -3.53
CA ALA A 69 -28.11 4.97 -2.86
C ALA A 69 -27.75 6.47 -3.02
N GLY A 70 -26.63 6.81 -3.68
CA GLY A 70 -26.13 8.18 -3.83
C GLY A 70 -25.54 8.74 -2.53
N SER A 71 -25.02 7.88 -1.67
CA SER A 71 -24.40 8.20 -0.38
C SER A 71 -22.88 7.97 -0.45
N ILE A 72 -22.14 8.51 0.52
CA ILE A 72 -20.69 8.45 0.60
C ILE A 72 -20.29 7.32 1.56
N ALA A 73 -19.43 6.40 1.11
CA ALA A 73 -18.98 5.28 1.92
C ALA A 73 -17.79 5.67 2.82
N ALA A 74 -17.88 5.39 4.11
CA ALA A 74 -16.80 5.62 5.08
C ALA A 74 -16.45 4.31 5.81
N PRO A 75 -15.68 3.40 5.18
CA PRO A 75 -15.29 2.14 5.80
C PRO A 75 -14.26 2.39 6.92
N LEU A 76 -14.52 1.84 8.10
CA LEU A 76 -13.68 1.94 9.28
C LEU A 76 -13.08 0.58 9.64
N GLU A 77 -12.04 0.58 10.49
CA GLU A 77 -11.45 -0.64 11.01
C GLU A 77 -12.48 -1.54 11.72
N LYS A 78 -12.34 -2.85 11.56
CA LYS A 78 -13.22 -3.87 12.16
C LYS A 78 -13.34 -3.71 13.68
N ASP A 79 -12.23 -3.38 14.33
CA ASP A 79 -12.08 -3.26 15.78
C ASP A 79 -12.14 -1.81 16.30
N THR A 80 -12.59 -0.86 15.49
CA THR A 80 -12.81 0.53 15.95
C THR A 80 -13.70 0.52 17.20
N PRO A 81 -13.27 1.07 18.36
CA PRO A 81 -14.07 1.10 19.56
C PRO A 81 -15.42 1.78 19.32
N GLU A 82 -16.51 1.25 19.92
CA GLU A 82 -17.87 1.71 19.65
C GLU A 82 -18.05 3.22 19.85
N ALA A 83 -17.56 3.76 20.97
CA ALA A 83 -17.63 5.21 21.25
C ALA A 83 -16.93 6.03 20.16
N ARG A 84 -15.80 5.56 19.63
CA ARG A 84 -15.07 6.22 18.53
C ARG A 84 -15.81 6.10 17.22
N PHE A 85 -16.39 4.92 16.95
CA PHE A 85 -17.22 4.71 15.76
C PHE A 85 -18.41 5.67 15.73
N GLN A 86 -19.17 5.77 16.81
CA GLN A 86 -20.33 6.66 16.94
C GLN A 86 -19.92 8.13 16.82
N GLN A 87 -18.77 8.52 17.37
CA GLN A 87 -18.25 9.87 17.24
C GLN A 87 -17.92 10.19 15.77
N ILE A 88 -17.20 9.30 15.09
CA ILE A 88 -16.87 9.45 13.67
C ILE A 88 -18.17 9.53 12.84
N ALA A 89 -19.08 8.59 12.99
CA ALA A 89 -20.34 8.56 12.24
C ALA A 89 -21.19 9.82 12.45
N LYS A 90 -21.13 10.41 13.66
CA LYS A 90 -21.83 11.67 13.98
C LYS A 90 -21.18 12.90 13.36
N ASP A 91 -19.83 12.95 13.33
CA ASP A 91 -19.07 14.13 12.93
C ASP A 91 -18.78 14.19 11.43
N LEU A 92 -18.80 13.04 10.73
CA LEU A 92 -18.51 12.97 9.30
C LEU A 92 -19.51 13.78 8.49
N ARG A 93 -18.97 14.66 7.66
CA ARG A 93 -19.71 15.42 6.65
C ARG A 93 -18.86 15.52 5.40
N ALA A 94 -19.50 15.39 4.26
CA ALA A 94 -18.95 15.74 2.97
C ALA A 94 -20.12 16.04 2.03
N ASP A 95 -20.00 17.12 1.26
CA ASP A 95 -21.03 17.50 0.31
C ASP A 95 -20.89 16.76 -1.02
N ASN A 96 -19.68 16.33 -1.36
CA ASN A 96 -19.35 15.61 -2.60
C ASN A 96 -18.30 14.55 -2.31
N GLY A 97 -18.43 13.39 -2.96
CA GLY A 97 -17.47 12.28 -2.82
C GLY A 97 -18.14 10.95 -3.13
N ALA A 98 -17.33 9.92 -3.19
CA ALA A 98 -17.75 8.53 -3.20
C ALA A 98 -17.33 7.85 -1.88
N ASP A 99 -16.05 8.07 -1.50
CA ASP A 99 -15.46 7.47 -0.31
C ASP A 99 -14.87 8.51 0.64
N ILE A 100 -14.85 8.18 1.93
CA ILE A 100 -14.01 8.83 2.94
C ILE A 100 -13.10 7.75 3.55
N LEU A 101 -11.82 7.81 3.22
CA LEU A 101 -10.83 6.85 3.74
C LEU A 101 -9.97 7.48 4.83
N TYR A 102 -9.86 6.82 5.97
CA TYR A 102 -9.04 7.30 7.08
C TYR A 102 -7.58 6.91 6.92
N THR A 103 -6.70 7.91 7.02
CA THR A 103 -5.24 7.69 7.04
C THR A 103 -4.73 7.72 8.48
N THR A 104 -3.74 6.89 8.77
CA THR A 104 -2.95 6.99 10.00
C THR A 104 -1.97 8.16 9.86
N GLY A 105 -2.46 9.39 9.97
CA GLY A 105 -1.68 10.60 9.72
C GLY A 105 -0.32 10.62 10.43
N THR A 106 0.71 11.09 9.74
CA THR A 106 2.05 11.35 10.32
C THR A 106 2.01 12.35 11.47
N THR A 107 0.97 13.19 11.54
CA THR A 107 0.73 14.21 12.58
C THR A 107 0.04 13.68 13.85
N GLY A 108 -0.34 12.39 13.91
CA GLY A 108 -0.96 11.79 15.11
C GLY A 108 -2.49 11.83 15.14
N ARG A 109 -3.16 12.63 14.29
CA ARG A 109 -4.61 12.56 14.08
C ARG A 109 -4.90 11.87 12.76
N SER A 110 -5.79 10.88 12.78
CA SER A 110 -6.32 10.26 11.57
C SER A 110 -7.21 11.27 10.85
N LYS A 111 -6.97 11.47 9.56
CA LYS A 111 -7.76 12.39 8.71
C LYS A 111 -8.62 11.58 7.75
N GLY A 112 -9.86 11.97 7.55
CA GLY A 112 -10.74 11.43 6.52
C GLY A 112 -10.43 12.09 5.17
N VAL A 113 -9.95 11.31 4.22
CA VAL A 113 -9.64 11.74 2.84
C VAL A 113 -10.86 11.49 1.96
N ILE A 114 -11.37 12.52 1.30
CA ILE A 114 -12.53 12.41 0.40
C ILE A 114 -12.04 12.03 -1.00
N ILE A 115 -12.55 10.92 -1.53
CA ILE A 115 -12.25 10.43 -2.88
C ILE A 115 -13.53 10.53 -3.72
N SER A 116 -13.44 11.13 -4.91
CA SER A 116 -14.56 11.26 -5.82
C SER A 116 -14.76 10.01 -6.69
N HIS A 117 -15.96 9.81 -7.23
CA HIS A 117 -16.22 8.79 -8.26
C HIS A 117 -15.27 8.90 -9.46
N ARG A 118 -14.91 10.14 -9.85
CA ARG A 118 -13.94 10.37 -10.93
C ARG A 118 -12.55 9.82 -10.57
N ALA A 119 -12.08 10.08 -9.36
CA ALA A 119 -10.79 9.58 -8.90
C ALA A 119 -10.75 8.05 -8.82
N ILE A 120 -11.85 7.43 -8.37
CA ILE A 120 -11.99 5.95 -8.36
C ILE A 120 -11.84 5.37 -9.77
N ILE A 121 -12.50 5.95 -10.77
CA ILE A 121 -12.42 5.46 -12.15
C ILE A 121 -11.03 5.70 -12.73
N ALA A 122 -10.45 6.89 -12.51
CA ALA A 122 -9.09 7.20 -12.95
C ALA A 122 -8.04 6.25 -12.35
N ASP A 123 -8.15 5.91 -11.06
CA ASP A 123 -7.31 4.92 -10.40
C ASP A 123 -7.49 3.51 -11.00
N ALA A 124 -8.74 3.12 -11.27
CA ALA A 124 -9.02 1.84 -11.91
C ALA A 124 -8.40 1.75 -13.31
N GLU A 125 -8.54 2.80 -14.11
CA GLU A 125 -7.98 2.89 -15.47
C GLU A 125 -6.44 2.90 -15.43
N ASN A 126 -5.83 3.61 -14.49
CA ASN A 126 -4.38 3.55 -14.25
C ASN A 126 -3.92 2.10 -13.97
N LEU A 127 -4.59 1.37 -13.09
CA LEU A 127 -4.23 -0.01 -12.76
C LEU A 127 -4.48 -0.97 -13.94
N ILE A 128 -5.56 -0.80 -14.70
CA ILE A 128 -5.85 -1.61 -15.89
C ILE A 128 -4.74 -1.43 -16.92
N GLU A 129 -4.39 -0.20 -17.23
CA GLU A 129 -3.36 0.11 -18.23
C GLU A 129 -1.95 -0.25 -17.74
N GLY A 130 -1.60 0.15 -16.50
CA GLY A 130 -0.25 -0.03 -15.97
C GLY A 130 0.10 -1.44 -15.54
N GLN A 131 -0.88 -2.23 -15.09
CA GLN A 131 -0.67 -3.58 -14.56
C GLN A 131 -1.38 -4.67 -15.36
N GLY A 132 -2.30 -4.31 -16.27
CA GLY A 132 -2.97 -5.23 -17.18
C GLY A 132 -4.05 -6.08 -16.52
N PHE A 133 -4.90 -5.46 -15.71
CA PHE A 133 -6.12 -6.12 -15.26
C PHE A 133 -6.97 -6.50 -16.47
N SER A 134 -7.54 -7.70 -16.46
CA SER A 134 -8.31 -8.25 -17.58
C SER A 134 -9.48 -9.10 -17.09
N HIS A 135 -10.44 -9.32 -17.97
CA HIS A 135 -11.66 -10.08 -17.64
C HIS A 135 -11.40 -11.50 -17.10
N ASP A 136 -10.35 -12.16 -17.56
CA ASP A 136 -9.96 -13.53 -17.17
C ASP A 136 -9.10 -13.61 -15.90
N LEU A 137 -8.84 -12.45 -15.25
CA LEU A 137 -8.06 -12.38 -14.03
C LEU A 137 -8.88 -12.74 -12.79
N VAL A 138 -8.26 -13.43 -11.85
CA VAL A 138 -8.70 -13.52 -10.46
C VAL A 138 -7.73 -12.73 -9.59
N PHE A 139 -8.22 -11.70 -8.93
CA PHE A 139 -7.41 -10.90 -8.02
C PHE A 139 -7.63 -11.32 -6.57
N ILE A 140 -6.58 -11.80 -5.90
CA ILE A 140 -6.62 -12.19 -4.49
C ILE A 140 -6.33 -10.96 -3.63
N ILE A 141 -7.32 -10.53 -2.84
CA ILE A 141 -7.18 -9.49 -1.82
C ILE A 141 -6.91 -10.14 -0.47
N ASN A 142 -5.80 -9.77 0.13
CA ASN A 142 -5.35 -10.26 1.44
C ASN A 142 -5.08 -9.16 2.47
N GLY A 143 -5.30 -7.91 2.11
CA GLY A 143 -5.22 -6.74 2.98
C GLY A 143 -6.59 -6.19 3.34
N PRO A 144 -6.69 -5.30 4.35
CA PRO A 144 -7.96 -4.78 4.83
C PRO A 144 -8.66 -3.92 3.76
N LEU A 145 -9.95 -4.19 3.54
CA LEU A 145 -10.76 -3.53 2.51
C LEU A 145 -11.07 -2.06 2.79
N ASN A 146 -10.88 -1.58 4.01
CA ASN A 146 -11.02 -0.17 4.38
C ASN A 146 -9.74 0.66 4.13
N HIS A 147 -8.69 0.08 3.53
CA HIS A 147 -7.46 0.77 3.15
C HIS A 147 -7.32 0.88 1.64
N ILE A 148 -6.82 2.03 1.16
CA ILE A 148 -6.63 2.30 -0.28
C ILE A 148 -5.85 1.19 -1.00
N GLY A 149 -4.84 0.59 -0.38
CA GLY A 149 -4.02 -0.46 -0.97
C GLY A 149 -4.82 -1.70 -1.40
N SER A 150 -5.88 -2.06 -0.68
CA SER A 150 -6.77 -3.19 -1.00
C SER A 150 -8.06 -2.74 -1.67
N LEU A 151 -8.68 -1.65 -1.20
CA LEU A 151 -9.91 -1.13 -1.76
C LEU A 151 -9.76 -0.78 -3.24
N SER A 152 -8.65 -0.13 -3.61
CA SER A 152 -8.38 0.24 -5.01
C SER A 152 -8.29 -0.96 -5.96
N LYS A 153 -8.12 -2.18 -5.47
CA LYS A 153 -8.06 -3.38 -6.33
C LYS A 153 -9.45 -3.90 -6.71
N ILE A 154 -10.47 -3.53 -5.95
CA ILE A 154 -11.87 -3.80 -6.31
C ILE A 154 -12.23 -3.06 -7.59
N TRP A 155 -11.78 -1.82 -7.75
CA TRP A 155 -12.19 -0.94 -8.83
C TRP A 155 -11.84 -1.47 -10.23
N PRO A 156 -10.57 -1.82 -10.55
CA PRO A 156 -10.23 -2.38 -11.86
C PRO A 156 -10.85 -3.77 -12.08
N VAL A 157 -11.09 -4.55 -11.03
CA VAL A 157 -11.77 -5.84 -11.14
C VAL A 157 -13.21 -5.64 -11.63
N ILE A 158 -13.94 -4.67 -11.07
CA ILE A 158 -15.30 -4.35 -11.51
C ILE A 158 -15.28 -3.74 -12.91
N LEU A 159 -14.37 -2.82 -13.24
CA LEU A 159 -14.33 -2.23 -14.59
C LEU A 159 -14.05 -3.27 -15.69
N THR A 160 -13.33 -4.34 -15.38
CA THR A 160 -12.98 -5.39 -16.35
C THR A 160 -13.89 -6.61 -16.32
N GLY A 161 -14.84 -6.67 -15.36
CA GLY A 161 -15.65 -7.86 -15.13
C GLY A 161 -14.82 -9.07 -14.71
N ALA A 162 -13.73 -8.87 -13.97
CA ALA A 162 -12.83 -9.90 -13.43
C ALA A 162 -13.44 -10.57 -12.17
N THR A 163 -12.67 -11.37 -11.44
CA THR A 163 -13.15 -12.04 -10.21
C THR A 163 -12.30 -11.59 -9.02
N LEU A 164 -12.95 -11.24 -7.90
CA LEU A 164 -12.30 -11.02 -6.61
C LEU A 164 -12.22 -12.32 -5.81
N TYR A 165 -11.10 -12.56 -5.16
CA TYR A 165 -10.97 -13.58 -4.13
C TYR A 165 -10.53 -12.90 -2.83
N ILE A 166 -11.41 -12.86 -1.82
CA ILE A 166 -11.16 -12.16 -0.55
C ILE A 166 -10.66 -13.15 0.49
N LEU A 167 -9.54 -12.80 1.15
CA LEU A 167 -8.97 -13.50 2.29
C LEU A 167 -9.02 -12.61 3.54
N GLU A 168 -9.13 -13.21 4.71
CA GLU A 168 -9.09 -12.46 5.99
C GLU A 168 -7.70 -11.86 6.29
N GLY A 169 -6.68 -12.23 5.52
CA GLY A 169 -5.31 -11.74 5.65
C GLY A 169 -4.29 -12.83 5.33
N MET A 170 -3.02 -12.60 5.73
CA MET A 170 -1.89 -13.51 5.47
C MET A 170 -1.44 -14.29 6.72
N LYS A 171 -2.23 -14.33 7.78
CA LYS A 171 -1.91 -15.13 8.99
C LYS A 171 -1.98 -16.63 8.72
N ASP A 172 -2.94 -17.05 7.89
CA ASP A 172 -3.04 -18.42 7.38
C ASP A 172 -2.50 -18.49 5.95
N LEU A 173 -1.24 -18.92 5.83
CA LEU A 173 -0.61 -19.16 4.53
C LEU A 173 -1.27 -20.27 3.74
N ASN A 174 -1.91 -21.25 4.38
CA ASN A 174 -2.59 -22.33 3.66
C ASN A 174 -3.82 -21.79 2.94
N ALA A 175 -4.59 -20.89 3.56
CA ALA A 175 -5.72 -20.23 2.90
C ALA A 175 -5.26 -19.44 1.65
N PHE A 176 -4.11 -18.74 1.72
CA PHE A 176 -3.54 -18.06 0.56
C PHE A 176 -3.18 -19.05 -0.57
N PHE A 177 -2.50 -20.14 -0.25
CA PHE A 177 -2.14 -21.13 -1.26
C PHE A 177 -3.36 -21.86 -1.83
N GLN A 178 -4.40 -22.11 -1.03
CA GLN A 178 -5.68 -22.61 -1.53
C GLN A 178 -6.35 -21.63 -2.51
N ALA A 179 -6.26 -20.33 -2.24
CA ALA A 179 -6.75 -19.33 -3.19
C ALA A 179 -5.96 -19.34 -4.51
N LEU A 180 -4.66 -19.66 -4.50
CA LEU A 180 -3.87 -19.88 -5.72
C LEU A 180 -4.31 -21.14 -6.48
N ASP A 181 -4.93 -22.13 -5.84
CA ASP A 181 -5.47 -23.33 -6.49
C ASP A 181 -6.82 -23.05 -7.20
N TYR A 182 -7.44 -21.89 -6.99
CA TYR A 182 -8.69 -21.52 -7.65
C TYR A 182 -8.58 -21.72 -9.18
N PRO A 183 -9.61 -22.25 -9.86
CA PRO A 183 -9.55 -22.64 -11.28
C PRO A 183 -9.58 -21.39 -12.20
N ALA A 184 -8.47 -20.67 -12.25
CA ALA A 184 -8.25 -19.50 -13.08
C ALA A 184 -6.96 -19.66 -13.90
N ALA A 185 -6.96 -19.08 -15.11
CA ALA A 185 -5.78 -19.02 -15.96
C ALA A 185 -4.75 -17.99 -15.46
N LYS A 186 -5.23 -16.90 -14.90
CA LYS A 186 -4.43 -15.78 -14.41
C LYS A 186 -4.84 -15.40 -12.99
N ILE A 187 -3.88 -15.31 -12.10
CA ILE A 187 -4.07 -14.84 -10.74
C ILE A 187 -3.12 -13.68 -10.47
N ALA A 188 -3.61 -12.67 -9.78
CA ALA A 188 -2.79 -11.58 -9.28
C ALA A 188 -3.09 -11.29 -7.81
N THR A 189 -2.18 -10.60 -7.15
CA THR A 189 -2.34 -10.19 -5.75
C THR A 189 -1.49 -8.97 -5.42
N PHE A 190 -1.77 -8.34 -4.28
CA PHE A 190 -0.99 -7.26 -3.71
C PHE A 190 -0.38 -7.70 -2.37
N PHE A 191 0.90 -7.39 -2.17
CA PHE A 191 1.58 -7.60 -0.90
C PHE A 191 2.30 -6.36 -0.41
N VAL A 192 2.30 -6.16 0.90
CA VAL A 192 3.28 -5.26 1.52
C VAL A 192 4.66 -5.96 1.60
N PRO A 193 5.79 -5.22 1.61
CA PRO A 193 7.14 -5.81 1.65
C PRO A 193 7.36 -6.82 2.78
N ALA A 194 6.75 -6.61 3.94
CA ALA A 194 6.84 -7.56 5.06
C ALA A 194 6.23 -8.93 4.73
N THR A 195 5.12 -8.96 3.99
CA THR A 195 4.50 -10.21 3.54
C THR A 195 5.36 -10.91 2.48
N ILE A 196 5.97 -10.15 1.57
CA ILE A 196 6.92 -10.70 0.58
C ILE A 196 8.08 -11.38 1.30
N ARG A 197 8.70 -10.71 2.26
CA ARG A 197 9.81 -11.28 3.04
C ARG A 197 9.42 -12.56 3.77
N MET A 198 8.25 -12.56 4.42
CA MET A 198 7.71 -13.75 5.09
C MET A 198 7.52 -14.92 4.10
N LEU A 199 6.96 -14.67 2.91
CA LEU A 199 6.78 -15.70 1.88
C LEU A 199 8.12 -16.23 1.37
N LEU A 200 9.10 -15.34 1.12
CA LEU A 200 10.44 -15.72 0.68
C LEU A 200 11.17 -16.57 1.71
N GLN A 201 10.99 -16.26 2.99
CA GLN A 201 11.66 -16.98 4.08
C GLN A 201 11.03 -18.34 4.36
N PHE A 202 9.71 -18.44 4.37
CA PHE A 202 9.01 -19.64 4.86
C PHE A 202 8.32 -20.47 3.78
N SER A 203 8.15 -19.94 2.57
CA SER A 203 7.31 -20.58 1.54
C SER A 203 7.78 -20.31 0.11
N GLY A 204 9.05 -19.95 -0.09
CA GLY A 204 9.59 -19.58 -1.41
C GLY A 204 9.39 -20.70 -2.45
N ASP A 205 9.74 -21.94 -2.13
CA ASP A 205 9.58 -23.08 -3.03
C ASP A 205 8.11 -23.36 -3.36
N ARG A 206 7.23 -23.22 -2.35
CA ARG A 206 5.79 -23.38 -2.56
C ARG A 206 5.24 -22.28 -3.47
N LEU A 207 5.69 -21.04 -3.31
CA LEU A 207 5.31 -19.91 -4.17
C LEU A 207 5.80 -20.12 -5.61
N ALA A 208 7.03 -20.63 -5.80
CA ALA A 208 7.60 -20.90 -7.11
C ALA A 208 6.79 -21.92 -7.91
N ALA A 209 6.09 -22.87 -7.26
CA ALA A 209 5.21 -23.84 -7.92
C ALA A 209 4.05 -23.17 -8.67
N TYR A 210 3.67 -21.94 -8.30
CA TYR A 210 2.59 -21.15 -8.93
C TYR A 210 3.09 -20.14 -9.96
N ALA A 211 4.40 -20.12 -10.29
CA ALA A 211 5.00 -19.12 -11.19
C ALA A 211 4.30 -18.99 -12.57
N ARG A 212 3.70 -20.08 -13.08
CA ARG A 212 2.96 -20.06 -14.35
C ARG A 212 1.52 -19.52 -14.24
N LYS A 213 0.97 -19.50 -13.02
CA LYS A 213 -0.41 -19.10 -12.74
C LYS A 213 -0.49 -17.67 -12.23
N LEU A 214 0.58 -17.20 -11.58
CA LEU A 214 0.73 -15.83 -11.12
C LEU A 214 1.05 -14.91 -12.31
N ASP A 215 0.05 -14.17 -12.76
CA ASP A 215 0.19 -13.19 -13.84
C ASP A 215 0.99 -11.97 -13.35
N PHE A 216 0.60 -11.43 -12.19
CA PHE A 216 1.41 -10.41 -11.53
C PHE A 216 1.28 -10.41 -10.00
N ILE A 217 2.29 -9.86 -9.37
CA ILE A 217 2.28 -9.47 -7.95
C ILE A 217 2.60 -7.99 -7.88
N GLU A 218 1.75 -7.23 -7.22
CA GLU A 218 1.99 -5.84 -6.91
C GLU A 218 2.54 -5.70 -5.49
N SER A 219 3.49 -4.80 -5.29
CA SER A 219 3.97 -4.40 -3.97
C SER A 219 3.90 -2.88 -3.81
N GLY A 220 3.73 -2.42 -2.58
CA GLY A 220 3.66 -1.00 -2.26
C GLY A 220 3.56 -0.74 -0.77
N ALA A 221 3.17 0.46 -0.41
CA ALA A 221 3.01 0.94 0.96
C ALA A 221 4.32 1.12 1.77
N ALA A 222 5.43 0.51 1.36
CA ALA A 222 6.77 0.67 1.95
C ALA A 222 7.85 0.32 0.90
N PRO A 223 9.10 0.76 1.08
CA PRO A 223 10.21 0.35 0.23
C PRO A 223 10.41 -1.17 0.24
N LEU A 224 10.62 -1.76 -0.93
CA LEU A 224 10.98 -3.16 -1.09
C LEU A 224 12.50 -3.26 -1.34
N PRO A 225 13.27 -3.94 -0.47
CA PRO A 225 14.72 -4.09 -0.64
C PRO A 225 15.06 -4.82 -1.94
N ARG A 226 16.14 -4.40 -2.59
CA ARG A 226 16.60 -4.99 -3.86
C ARG A 226 16.87 -6.49 -3.76
N ALA A 227 17.39 -6.96 -2.63
CA ALA A 227 17.63 -8.39 -2.39
C ALA A 227 16.33 -9.21 -2.48
N ASP A 228 15.23 -8.73 -1.87
CA ASP A 228 13.92 -9.36 -1.93
C ASP A 228 13.34 -9.30 -3.35
N MET A 229 13.51 -8.17 -4.06
CA MET A 229 13.10 -8.03 -5.47
C MET A 229 13.80 -9.07 -6.35
N LEU A 230 15.13 -9.18 -6.27
CA LEU A 230 15.92 -10.13 -7.05
C LEU A 230 15.53 -11.58 -6.75
N ARG A 231 15.30 -11.91 -5.48
CA ARG A 231 14.88 -13.25 -5.09
C ARG A 231 13.50 -13.61 -5.64
N LEU A 232 12.56 -12.66 -5.64
CA LEU A 232 11.25 -12.84 -6.30
C LEU A 232 11.39 -13.05 -7.81
N CYS A 233 12.22 -12.24 -8.50
CA CYS A 233 12.48 -12.41 -9.93
C CYS A 233 13.03 -13.81 -10.26
N GLN A 234 13.92 -14.34 -9.40
CA GLN A 234 14.44 -15.70 -9.55
C GLN A 234 13.37 -16.79 -9.36
N LEU A 235 12.50 -16.64 -8.35
CA LEU A 235 11.44 -17.60 -8.05
C LEU A 235 10.29 -17.55 -9.07
N LEU A 236 10.01 -16.37 -9.61
CA LEU A 236 8.85 -16.07 -10.45
C LEU A 236 9.29 -15.42 -11.78
N PRO A 237 10.12 -16.09 -12.62
CA PRO A 237 10.78 -15.47 -13.77
C PRO A 237 9.83 -14.97 -14.87
N HIS A 238 8.58 -15.43 -14.88
CA HIS A 238 7.57 -15.05 -15.88
C HIS A 238 6.45 -14.19 -15.33
N THR A 239 6.42 -13.95 -14.02
CA THR A 239 5.43 -13.14 -13.32
C THR A 239 5.83 -11.66 -13.44
N ARG A 240 4.91 -10.79 -13.77
CA ARG A 240 5.14 -9.34 -13.71
C ARG A 240 5.15 -8.94 -12.23
N LEU A 241 6.21 -8.27 -11.80
CA LEU A 241 6.44 -7.91 -10.40
C LEU A 241 6.48 -6.38 -10.27
N TYR A 242 5.43 -5.82 -9.72
CA TYR A 242 5.24 -4.38 -9.68
C TYR A 242 5.60 -3.78 -8.33
N ASN A 243 6.31 -2.65 -8.36
CA ASN A 243 6.45 -1.73 -7.24
C ASN A 243 5.62 -0.48 -7.55
N THR A 244 4.65 -0.15 -6.69
CA THR A 244 3.63 0.86 -6.97
C THR A 244 3.72 2.00 -5.96
N TYR A 245 3.67 3.23 -6.47
CA TYR A 245 3.62 4.46 -5.67
C TYR A 245 2.19 4.99 -5.60
N ALA A 246 1.70 5.10 -4.37
CA ALA A 246 0.36 5.53 -4.05
C ALA A 246 0.27 6.12 -2.66
N SER A 247 -0.68 6.99 -2.44
CA SER A 247 -1.18 7.38 -1.12
C SER A 247 -2.70 7.52 -1.16
N THR A 248 -3.35 7.64 0.00
CA THR A 248 -4.80 7.87 0.03
C THR A 248 -5.15 9.21 -0.60
N GLU A 249 -4.28 10.20 -0.47
CA GLU A 249 -4.45 11.56 -0.96
C GLU A 249 -4.21 11.67 -2.48
N THR A 250 -3.25 10.91 -3.01
CA THR A 250 -2.84 11.00 -4.42
C THR A 250 -3.48 9.98 -5.34
N GLY A 251 -4.05 8.90 -4.76
CA GLY A 251 -4.41 7.70 -5.52
C GLY A 251 -3.18 6.94 -6.00
N ILE A 252 -3.36 6.12 -7.03
CA ILE A 252 -2.32 5.27 -7.63
C ILE A 252 -1.62 6.04 -8.75
N ILE A 253 -0.37 6.46 -8.53
CA ILE A 253 0.32 7.43 -9.37
C ILE A 253 1.29 6.80 -10.37
N ALA A 254 2.12 5.84 -9.93
CA ALA A 254 3.14 5.22 -10.75
C ALA A 254 3.34 3.76 -10.41
N THR A 255 3.79 2.98 -11.36
CA THR A 255 4.12 1.56 -11.16
C THR A 255 5.33 1.16 -11.99
N TYR A 256 6.17 0.28 -11.44
CA TYR A 256 7.37 -0.23 -12.08
C TYR A 256 7.38 -1.76 -12.04
N ASN A 257 7.42 -2.39 -13.21
CA ASN A 257 7.67 -3.83 -13.28
C ASN A 257 9.17 -4.10 -13.13
N TYR A 258 9.60 -4.47 -11.92
CA TYR A 258 11.02 -4.71 -11.64
C TYR A 258 11.53 -6.09 -12.11
N ASN A 259 10.66 -6.94 -12.67
CA ASN A 259 11.07 -8.16 -13.36
C ASN A 259 11.36 -7.89 -14.84
N ASP A 260 11.99 -6.76 -15.13
CA ASP A 260 12.36 -6.26 -16.46
C ASP A 260 13.82 -6.56 -16.86
N GLY A 261 14.54 -7.31 -16.01
CA GLY A 261 15.97 -7.60 -16.15
C GLY A 261 16.91 -6.55 -15.54
N ARG A 262 16.43 -5.34 -15.19
CA ARG A 262 17.22 -4.28 -14.54
C ARG A 262 17.10 -4.31 -13.02
N CYS A 263 15.91 -4.54 -12.51
CA CYS A 263 15.59 -4.60 -11.08
C CYS A 263 16.11 -3.37 -10.31
N LEU A 264 15.66 -2.18 -10.71
CA LEU A 264 16.13 -0.90 -10.17
C LEU A 264 15.59 -0.66 -8.77
N GLU A 265 16.48 -0.53 -7.79
CA GLU A 265 16.12 -0.21 -6.42
C GLU A 265 15.54 1.21 -6.29
N GLY A 266 14.51 1.36 -5.45
CA GLY A 266 13.84 2.64 -5.24
C GLY A 266 13.05 3.16 -6.43
N CYS A 267 13.10 2.48 -7.59
CA CYS A 267 12.33 2.86 -8.76
C CYS A 267 10.84 2.53 -8.56
N LEU A 268 10.01 3.50 -8.90
CA LEU A 268 8.55 3.44 -8.79
C LEU A 268 7.87 3.55 -10.16
N GLY A 269 8.67 3.69 -11.23
CA GLY A 269 8.19 3.72 -12.60
C GLY A 269 7.76 5.11 -13.10
N ARG A 270 7.15 5.10 -14.27
CA ARG A 270 6.61 6.32 -14.88
C ARG A 270 5.25 6.66 -14.30
N PRO A 271 4.88 7.97 -14.31
CA PRO A 271 3.49 8.34 -14.03
C PRO A 271 2.52 7.60 -14.95
N MET A 272 1.43 7.13 -14.38
CA MET A 272 0.34 6.47 -15.11
C MET A 272 -0.51 7.49 -15.87
N SER A 273 -1.39 7.04 -16.77
CA SER A 273 -2.12 7.88 -17.75
C SER A 273 -2.94 9.02 -17.13
N HIS A 274 -3.56 8.79 -15.97
CA HIS A 274 -4.33 9.81 -15.24
C HIS A 274 -3.51 10.59 -14.20
N SER A 275 -2.17 10.47 -14.25
CA SER A 275 -1.29 11.02 -13.23
C SER A 275 -0.11 11.76 -13.85
N ARG A 276 0.33 12.81 -13.16
CA ARG A 276 1.53 13.56 -13.49
C ARG A 276 2.37 13.77 -12.24
N ILE A 277 3.68 13.64 -12.38
CA ILE A 277 4.65 13.85 -11.29
C ILE A 277 5.60 14.96 -11.70
N THR A 278 5.88 15.86 -10.77
CA THR A 278 6.97 16.83 -10.84
C THR A 278 7.75 16.80 -9.53
N ILE A 279 8.98 17.28 -9.56
CA ILE A 279 9.83 17.38 -8.37
C ILE A 279 9.95 18.87 -8.03
N ALA A 280 9.60 19.22 -6.79
CA ALA A 280 9.76 20.58 -6.28
C ALA A 280 11.23 20.92 -6.02
N ASP A 281 11.55 22.22 -5.83
CA ASP A 281 12.95 22.69 -5.66
C ASP A 281 13.65 22.09 -4.44
N ASP A 282 12.87 21.67 -3.42
CA ASP A 282 13.37 21.00 -2.21
C ASP A 282 13.43 19.47 -2.33
N GLY A 283 13.16 18.93 -3.53
CA GLY A 283 13.20 17.51 -3.84
C GLY A 283 11.92 16.75 -3.50
N LEU A 284 10.86 17.42 -3.04
CA LEU A 284 9.60 16.77 -2.74
C LEU A 284 8.85 16.38 -4.02
N ILE A 285 8.20 15.22 -3.95
CA ILE A 285 7.37 14.70 -5.03
C ILE A 285 6.02 15.43 -5.02
N ALA A 286 5.70 16.09 -6.12
CA ALA A 286 4.41 16.75 -6.37
C ALA A 286 3.58 15.96 -7.36
N CYS A 287 2.36 15.59 -6.98
CA CYS A 287 1.43 14.77 -7.74
C CYS A 287 0.26 15.60 -8.25
N GLN A 288 -0.13 15.37 -9.52
CA GLN A 288 -1.25 16.00 -10.20
C GLN A 288 -2.04 14.95 -10.97
N GLY A 289 -3.28 15.23 -11.31
CA GLY A 289 -4.11 14.36 -12.16
C GLY A 289 -5.49 14.09 -11.60
N ASP A 290 -6.18 13.15 -12.23
CA ASP A 290 -7.58 12.84 -11.95
C ASP A 290 -7.76 11.94 -10.72
N THR A 291 -6.67 11.30 -10.25
CA THR A 291 -6.67 10.37 -9.10
C THR A 291 -6.61 11.08 -7.75
N LEU A 292 -6.39 12.40 -7.73
CA LEU A 292 -6.23 13.16 -6.48
C LEU A 292 -7.50 13.21 -5.65
N MET A 293 -7.33 13.27 -4.32
CA MET A 293 -8.42 13.49 -3.37
C MET A 293 -9.16 14.78 -3.67
N SER A 294 -10.42 14.86 -3.25
CA SER A 294 -11.22 16.08 -3.30
C SER A 294 -10.96 17.02 -2.12
N GLY A 295 -10.35 16.54 -1.05
CA GLY A 295 -10.04 17.28 0.17
C GLY A 295 -10.10 16.40 1.41
N TYR A 296 -10.09 17.02 2.59
CA TYR A 296 -10.26 16.33 3.87
C TYR A 296 -11.66 16.59 4.43
N ALA A 297 -12.27 15.58 5.04
CA ALA A 297 -13.61 15.69 5.62
C ALA A 297 -13.71 16.70 6.78
N ASP A 298 -12.60 16.99 7.45
CA ASP A 298 -12.55 17.95 8.56
C ASP A 298 -12.33 19.40 8.08
N ASP A 299 -12.14 19.63 6.77
CA ASP A 299 -11.84 20.93 6.18
C ASP A 299 -12.89 21.32 5.13
N SER A 300 -13.99 21.85 5.62
CA SER A 300 -15.17 22.22 4.81
C SER A 300 -14.95 23.40 3.85
N ALA A 301 -13.77 24.03 3.87
CA ALA A 301 -13.45 25.23 3.10
C ALA A 301 -12.42 25.00 1.98
N SER A 302 -11.83 23.81 1.85
CA SER A 302 -10.79 23.57 0.84
C SER A 302 -11.38 23.16 -0.50
N GLU A 303 -11.01 23.88 -1.56
CA GLU A 303 -11.19 23.41 -2.93
C GLU A 303 -10.34 22.16 -3.18
N ALA A 304 -10.80 21.30 -4.11
CA ALA A 304 -10.03 20.11 -4.51
C ALA A 304 -8.62 20.54 -4.98
N PRO A 305 -7.55 19.96 -4.43
CA PRO A 305 -6.20 20.40 -4.74
C PRO A 305 -5.83 20.02 -6.19
N ALA A 306 -5.36 21.00 -6.97
CA ALA A 306 -4.82 20.73 -8.31
C ALA A 306 -3.46 20.03 -8.27
N THR A 307 -2.74 20.15 -7.14
CA THR A 307 -1.44 19.52 -6.90
C THR A 307 -1.34 19.12 -5.43
N ILE A 308 -0.90 17.90 -5.17
CA ILE A 308 -0.57 17.43 -3.84
C ILE A 308 0.95 17.34 -3.72
N LEU A 309 1.52 18.18 -2.85
CA LEU A 309 2.91 18.08 -2.44
C LEU A 309 3.00 17.03 -1.34
N THR A 310 3.71 15.95 -1.63
CA THR A 310 3.87 14.85 -0.67
C THR A 310 4.99 15.16 0.32
N SER A 311 5.14 14.33 1.35
CA SER A 311 6.33 14.37 2.23
C SER A 311 7.46 13.47 1.74
N ASP A 312 7.29 12.83 0.59
CA ASP A 312 8.28 11.93 0.01
C ASP A 312 9.27 12.73 -0.86
N VAL A 313 10.56 12.43 -0.70
CA VAL A 313 11.67 13.00 -1.49
C VAL A 313 12.04 12.04 -2.59
N GLY A 314 12.17 12.53 -3.80
CA GLY A 314 12.50 11.70 -4.97
C GLY A 314 13.08 12.50 -6.12
N TYR A 315 13.35 11.82 -7.23
CA TYR A 315 13.77 12.43 -8.49
C TYR A 315 13.21 11.65 -9.67
N LEU A 316 13.14 12.31 -10.81
CA LEU A 316 12.86 11.67 -12.09
C LEU A 316 14.21 11.47 -12.82
N ASP A 317 14.45 10.24 -13.30
CA ASP A 317 15.62 9.96 -14.14
C ASP A 317 15.42 10.42 -15.59
N ASP A 318 16.45 10.24 -16.42
CA ASP A 318 16.44 10.64 -17.84
C ASP A 318 15.37 9.90 -18.67
N GLU A 319 14.90 8.73 -18.18
CA GLU A 319 13.80 7.99 -18.78
C GLU A 319 12.42 8.46 -18.27
N GLY A 320 12.38 9.42 -17.36
CA GLY A 320 11.16 9.91 -16.71
C GLY A 320 10.58 8.94 -15.67
N MET A 321 11.40 8.05 -15.12
CA MET A 321 11.00 7.13 -14.06
C MET A 321 11.22 7.79 -12.70
N LEU A 322 10.22 7.67 -11.82
CA LEU A 322 10.29 8.17 -10.46
C LEU A 322 11.14 7.24 -9.59
N HIS A 323 12.08 7.83 -8.88
CA HIS A 323 12.87 7.16 -7.84
C HIS A 323 12.59 7.79 -6.48
N LEU A 324 12.27 6.94 -5.48
CA LEU A 324 12.07 7.35 -4.10
C LEU A 324 13.40 7.35 -3.35
N VAL A 325 13.72 8.47 -2.72
CA VAL A 325 14.91 8.61 -1.86
C VAL A 325 14.53 8.37 -0.38
N GLY A 326 13.38 8.91 0.06
CA GLY A 326 12.92 8.77 1.44
C GLY A 326 11.81 9.76 1.79
N ARG A 327 11.61 10.00 3.09
CA ARG A 327 10.66 10.99 3.59
C ARG A 327 11.35 12.18 4.21
N GLN A 328 10.89 13.38 3.91
CA GLN A 328 11.43 14.62 4.47
C GLN A 328 11.38 14.62 6.01
N ASN A 329 10.26 14.18 6.59
CA ASN A 329 10.06 14.13 8.04
C ASN A 329 10.85 13.01 8.75
N ASP A 330 11.34 12.03 8.01
CA ASP A 330 12.20 10.96 8.53
C ASP A 330 13.68 11.29 8.39
N THR A 331 14.04 12.37 7.68
CA THR A 331 15.43 12.79 7.45
C THR A 331 16.09 13.18 8.77
N ILE A 332 17.24 12.58 9.05
CA ILE A 332 18.04 12.83 10.24
C ILE A 332 19.14 13.85 9.91
N ASN A 333 19.22 14.92 10.69
CA ASN A 333 20.29 15.91 10.54
C ASN A 333 21.48 15.53 11.42
N VAL A 334 22.54 15.05 10.80
CA VAL A 334 23.79 14.64 11.47
C VAL A 334 24.85 15.72 11.24
N GLY A 335 25.03 16.62 12.21
CA GLY A 335 26.04 17.67 12.10
C GLY A 335 25.91 18.57 10.88
N GLY A 336 24.68 18.84 10.43
CA GLY A 336 24.38 19.66 9.24
C GLY A 336 24.12 18.87 7.96
N TYR A 337 24.44 17.57 7.93
CA TYR A 337 24.13 16.69 6.79
C TYR A 337 22.75 16.05 6.96
N LYS A 338 21.94 16.12 5.92
CA LYS A 338 20.65 15.44 5.86
C LYS A 338 20.84 13.99 5.41
N VAL A 339 20.44 13.03 6.25
CA VAL A 339 20.53 11.60 5.97
C VAL A 339 19.13 10.99 5.95
N ALA A 340 18.77 10.32 4.86
CA ALA A 340 17.56 9.52 4.78
C ALA A 340 17.78 8.18 5.49
N PRO A 341 17.04 7.84 6.56
CA PRO A 341 17.18 6.55 7.24
C PRO A 341 17.01 5.34 6.33
N THR A 342 16.13 5.46 5.34
CA THR A 342 15.82 4.41 4.37
C THR A 342 17.05 4.03 3.51
N GLU A 343 17.93 4.98 3.20
CA GLU A 343 19.16 4.73 2.47
C GLU A 343 20.14 3.89 3.31
N VAL A 344 20.25 4.20 4.60
CA VAL A 344 21.07 3.44 5.54
C VAL A 344 20.50 2.04 5.75
N GLU A 345 19.17 1.93 5.85
CA GLU A 345 18.47 0.67 5.99
C GLU A 345 18.64 -0.22 4.74
N ALA A 346 18.54 0.35 3.55
CA ALA A 346 18.74 -0.38 2.29
C ALA A 346 20.18 -0.93 2.20
N ALA A 347 21.18 -0.12 2.53
CA ALA A 347 22.57 -0.56 2.57
C ALA A 347 22.78 -1.69 3.59
N ALA A 348 22.22 -1.58 4.80
CA ALA A 348 22.29 -2.63 5.82
C ALA A 348 21.59 -3.91 5.39
N MET A 349 20.43 -3.81 4.78
CA MET A 349 19.65 -4.95 4.27
C MET A 349 20.32 -5.68 3.10
N SER A 350 21.28 -5.06 2.41
CA SER A 350 22.08 -5.72 1.38
C SER A 350 23.15 -6.66 1.93
N LEU A 351 23.43 -6.60 3.24
CA LEU A 351 24.43 -7.45 3.89
C LEU A 351 23.80 -8.82 4.24
N PRO A 352 24.42 -9.95 3.86
CA PRO A 352 23.82 -11.29 4.01
C PRO A 352 23.44 -11.67 5.44
N GLN A 353 24.13 -11.08 6.45
CA GLN A 353 23.89 -11.36 7.86
C GLN A 353 22.76 -10.52 8.48
N VAL A 354 22.15 -9.60 7.73
CA VAL A 354 21.06 -8.73 8.21
C VAL A 354 19.71 -9.27 7.74
N GLU A 355 18.84 -9.58 8.69
CA GLU A 355 17.47 -10.03 8.40
C GLU A 355 16.49 -8.86 8.33
N ASP A 356 16.58 -7.91 9.26
CA ASP A 356 15.77 -6.69 9.30
C ASP A 356 16.52 -5.57 10.02
N CYS A 357 16.17 -4.30 9.77
CA CYS A 357 16.78 -3.19 10.47
C CYS A 357 15.90 -1.94 10.47
N ILE A 358 16.24 -1.00 11.35
CA ILE A 358 15.74 0.37 11.34
C ILE A 358 16.87 1.32 11.73
N CYS A 359 17.03 2.41 10.98
CA CYS A 359 17.89 3.52 11.32
C CYS A 359 17.07 4.62 12.01
N ILE A 360 17.52 5.05 13.19
CA ILE A 360 16.87 6.08 14.00
C ILE A 360 17.83 7.20 14.36
N ALA A 361 17.28 8.38 14.63
CA ALA A 361 18.01 9.47 15.23
C ALA A 361 18.15 9.23 16.73
N VAL A 362 19.32 9.50 17.29
CA VAL A 362 19.54 9.58 18.73
C VAL A 362 20.23 10.91 19.04
N SER A 363 19.98 11.47 20.24
CA SER A 363 20.61 12.72 20.65
C SER A 363 22.11 12.58 20.74
N HIS A 364 22.86 13.57 20.23
CA HIS A 364 24.31 13.61 20.27
C HIS A 364 24.81 14.98 20.68
N PRO A 365 25.68 15.09 21.71
CA PRO A 365 26.03 16.38 22.34
C PRO A 365 26.77 17.36 21.40
N ILE A 366 27.41 16.88 20.35
CA ILE A 366 28.16 17.71 19.41
C ILE A 366 27.44 17.86 18.08
N LEU A 367 26.84 16.78 17.55
CA LEU A 367 26.24 16.75 16.22
C LEU A 367 24.73 17.11 16.24
N GLY A 368 24.15 17.31 17.42
CA GLY A 368 22.69 17.44 17.61
C GLY A 368 22.00 16.08 17.50
N SER A 369 22.21 15.36 16.41
CA SER A 369 21.75 13.97 16.25
C SER A 369 22.86 13.09 15.69
N ALA A 370 22.80 11.81 16.03
CA ALA A 370 23.60 10.73 15.46
C ALA A 370 22.71 9.63 14.92
N LEU A 371 23.24 8.81 14.03
CA LEU A 371 22.53 7.65 13.49
C LEU A 371 22.75 6.43 14.39
N LYS A 372 21.66 5.76 14.76
CA LYS A 372 21.67 4.47 15.43
C LYS A 372 20.96 3.45 14.56
N LEU A 373 21.64 2.34 14.24
CA LEU A 373 21.08 1.23 13.52
C LEU A 373 20.69 0.11 14.48
N LEU A 374 19.40 -0.19 14.56
CA LEU A 374 18.87 -1.37 15.24
C LEU A 374 18.79 -2.49 14.21
N VAL A 375 19.41 -3.65 14.49
CA VAL A 375 19.57 -4.74 13.50
C VAL A 375 19.02 -6.03 14.04
N VAL A 376 18.22 -6.72 13.25
CA VAL A 376 17.89 -8.12 13.43
C VAL A 376 18.89 -8.94 12.62
N MET A 377 19.66 -9.78 13.29
CA MET A 377 20.66 -10.62 12.64
C MET A 377 20.01 -11.93 12.17
N SER A 378 20.49 -12.46 11.05
CA SER A 378 20.08 -13.78 10.55
C SER A 378 20.40 -14.88 11.58
N GLU A 379 19.69 -16.00 11.51
CA GLU A 379 19.85 -17.12 12.46
C GLU A 379 21.31 -17.59 12.54
N GLY A 380 21.83 -17.67 13.76
CA GLY A 380 23.22 -18.04 14.04
C GLY A 380 24.24 -16.91 13.90
N ALA A 381 23.85 -15.73 13.39
CA ALA A 381 24.74 -14.57 13.29
C ALA A 381 24.62 -13.65 14.53
N ASN A 382 25.73 -13.05 14.91
CA ASN A 382 25.78 -12.04 15.97
C ASN A 382 26.31 -10.72 15.40
N LEU A 383 25.86 -9.61 15.98
CA LEU A 383 26.28 -8.28 15.58
C LEU A 383 27.74 -8.01 15.98
N ASP A 384 28.65 -7.95 14.99
CA ASP A 384 29.93 -7.28 15.14
C ASP A 384 29.80 -5.83 14.65
N LYS A 385 29.79 -4.88 15.60
CA LYS A 385 29.60 -3.45 15.31
C LYS A 385 30.72 -2.87 14.42
N ARG A 386 31.96 -3.37 14.54
CA ARG A 386 33.09 -2.88 13.74
C ARG A 386 33.04 -3.40 12.32
N GLU A 387 32.69 -4.65 12.14
CA GLU A 387 32.51 -5.26 10.83
C GLU A 387 31.34 -4.63 10.12
N MET A 388 30.20 -4.45 10.79
CA MET A 388 29.01 -3.77 10.26
C MET A 388 29.36 -2.35 9.78
N ALA A 389 30.05 -1.56 10.60
CA ALA A 389 30.49 -0.21 10.23
C ALA A 389 31.41 -0.20 9.01
N ARG A 390 32.37 -1.15 8.93
CA ARG A 390 33.26 -1.27 7.76
C ARG A 390 32.47 -1.60 6.49
N SER A 391 31.57 -2.57 6.57
CA SER A 391 30.75 -2.99 5.43
C SER A 391 29.89 -1.83 4.94
N LEU A 392 29.21 -1.12 5.83
CA LEU A 392 28.42 0.05 5.47
C LEU A 392 29.26 1.20 4.90
N ASN A 393 30.48 1.40 5.38
CA ASN A 393 31.39 2.44 4.84
C ASN A 393 31.88 2.14 3.41
N THR A 394 31.73 0.92 2.91
CA THR A 394 31.97 0.59 1.49
C THR A 394 30.76 0.89 0.60
N LEU A 395 29.57 1.06 1.19
CA LEU A 395 28.32 1.24 0.50
C LEU A 395 27.75 2.66 0.61
N LEU A 396 28.16 3.40 1.64
CA LEU A 396 27.65 4.72 2.01
C LEU A 396 28.78 5.71 2.22
N GLU A 397 28.47 6.99 2.00
CA GLU A 397 29.37 8.07 2.41
C GLU A 397 29.53 8.09 3.93
N THR A 398 30.71 8.45 4.41
CA THR A 398 31.11 8.38 5.83
C THR A 398 30.09 9.03 6.78
N TYR A 399 29.48 10.15 6.40
CA TYR A 399 28.49 10.85 7.24
C TYR A 399 27.15 10.11 7.37
N LYS A 400 26.86 9.14 6.47
CA LYS A 400 25.68 8.28 6.49
C LYS A 400 25.90 6.98 7.27
N VAL A 401 27.14 6.65 7.63
CA VAL A 401 27.44 5.43 8.40
C VAL A 401 26.99 5.61 9.84
N PRO A 402 26.15 4.72 10.40
CA PRO A 402 25.71 4.84 11.78
C PRO A 402 26.85 4.84 12.78
N GLN A 403 26.76 5.70 13.79
CA GLN A 403 27.71 5.76 14.89
C GLN A 403 27.39 4.74 15.99
N LEU A 404 26.12 4.32 16.09
CA LEU A 404 25.65 3.40 17.11
C LEU A 404 24.93 2.20 16.45
N TYR A 405 25.17 1.02 17.03
CA TYR A 405 24.58 -0.24 16.57
C TYR A 405 24.05 -1.03 17.75
N GLU A 406 22.88 -1.62 17.59
CA GLU A 406 22.24 -2.47 18.59
C GLU A 406 21.55 -3.66 17.92
N GLN A 407 21.80 -4.88 18.42
CA GLN A 407 21.07 -6.05 17.98
C GLN A 407 19.72 -6.13 18.71
N VAL A 408 18.66 -6.30 17.95
CA VAL A 408 17.29 -6.45 18.45
C VAL A 408 16.68 -7.76 17.95
N LYS A 409 15.64 -8.24 18.63
CA LYS A 409 14.95 -9.47 18.24
C LYS A 409 14.00 -9.27 17.06
N ALA A 410 13.42 -8.08 16.93
CA ALA A 410 12.50 -7.73 15.85
C ALA A 410 12.40 -6.21 15.71
N VAL A 411 12.14 -5.73 14.49
CA VAL A 411 11.75 -4.34 14.22
C VAL A 411 10.23 -4.23 14.38
N ARG A 412 9.81 -3.27 15.24
CA ARG A 412 8.37 -3.02 15.46
C ARG A 412 7.73 -2.43 14.23
N ARG A 413 6.57 -2.99 13.86
CA ARG A 413 5.78 -2.55 12.72
C ARG A 413 4.37 -2.15 13.16
N THR A 414 3.76 -1.24 12.41
CA THR A 414 2.35 -0.90 12.54
C THR A 414 1.49 -2.06 12.06
N TYR A 415 0.18 -2.00 12.33
CA TYR A 415 -0.80 -2.96 11.84
C TYR A 415 -0.71 -3.20 10.31
N ASN A 416 -0.38 -2.17 9.56
CA ASN A 416 -0.25 -2.22 8.09
C ASN A 416 1.14 -2.70 7.61
N GLY A 417 1.95 -3.29 8.49
CA GLY A 417 3.29 -3.79 8.16
C GLY A 417 4.37 -2.73 7.98
N LYS A 418 4.07 -1.43 8.12
CA LYS A 418 5.05 -0.35 8.05
C LYS A 418 5.89 -0.29 9.32
N ILE A 419 7.17 0.11 9.23
CA ILE A 419 8.00 0.35 10.41
C ILE A 419 7.35 1.42 11.28
N ASP A 420 7.18 1.12 12.59
CA ASP A 420 6.64 2.06 13.58
C ASP A 420 7.72 3.04 14.06
N ARG A 421 8.13 3.99 13.19
CA ARG A 421 9.17 4.97 13.50
C ARG A 421 8.81 5.85 14.69
N LYS A 422 7.51 6.15 14.90
CA LYS A 422 7.05 6.95 16.04
C LYS A 422 7.36 6.31 17.37
N TYR A 423 7.19 5.00 17.48
CA TYR A 423 7.56 4.25 18.68
C TYR A 423 9.02 4.46 19.05
N TYR A 424 9.92 4.35 18.06
CA TYR A 424 11.36 4.51 18.30
C TYR A 424 11.76 5.95 18.61
N GLN A 425 11.14 6.95 17.97
CA GLN A 425 11.35 8.37 18.23
C GLN A 425 10.90 8.82 19.63
N GLN A 426 9.90 8.15 20.21
CA GLN A 426 9.42 8.45 21.57
C GLN A 426 10.31 7.86 22.66
N GLN A 427 10.93 6.71 22.43
CA GLN A 427 11.80 6.06 23.43
C GLN A 427 13.08 6.84 23.72
N ASP A 428 13.63 7.51 22.72
CA ASP A 428 14.83 8.33 22.88
C ASP A 428 14.58 9.58 23.73
N LYS A 429 13.34 10.08 23.80
CA LYS A 429 12.94 11.21 24.65
C LYS A 429 12.74 10.85 26.14
N ILE A 430 12.63 9.57 26.45
CA ILE A 430 12.43 9.05 27.82
C ILE A 430 13.79 8.69 28.45
N SER A 431 14.83 8.57 27.66
CA SER A 431 16.19 8.20 28.12
C SER A 431 17.08 9.41 28.50
N LEU A 432 16.52 10.61 28.51
CA LEU A 432 17.12 11.86 29.00
C LEU A 432 16.42 12.28 30.30
#